data_c6f1d1e6fb0f24e1aa029acb9446526a
#
_entry.id   c6f1d1e6fb0f24e1aa029acb9446526a
#
_cell.length_a   1.000
_cell.length_b   1.000
_cell.length_c   1.000
_cell.angle_alpha   90.00
_cell.angle_beta   90.00
_cell.angle_gamma   90.00
#
_symmetry.space_group_name_H-M   'P 1'
#
loop_
_entity.id
_entity.type
_entity.pdbx_description
1 polymer ?
#
loop_
_entity_poly.entity_id
_entity_poly.type
_entity_poly.pdbx_seq_one_letter_code
_entity_poly.pdbx_strand_id
1 'polypeptide(L)'
;QRTASEQSRASFRITDDPFMARFLRWPSAAPNGHTVAFQAIGRIWLQSLPDGEPRALTADGFSEENGFEYAPAWSPDGNWIAFTTWHETEGGQLWKVLASGGSPQQLTTQPSEYTHPAWSPDGHQIVVTHGDGSAERGRGLAWTAYWRLSLVSADGGDPQPVTTVGASSGGARSQIPRATFGP
;
A
#
# COMPACT_ATOMS: atom_id res chain seq x y z
N GLN A 1 1.51 -29.44 -45.13
CA GLN A 1 1.69 -27.98 -44.93
C GLN A 1 0.74 -27.58 -43.82
N ARG A 2 1.29 -27.24 -42.64
CA ARG A 2 0.51 -26.67 -41.52
C ARG A 2 0.55 -25.15 -41.71
N THR A 3 -0.58 -24.56 -41.99
CA THR A 3 -0.80 -23.13 -41.91
C THR A 3 -0.77 -22.67 -40.49
N ALA A 4 0.17 -21.80 -40.16
CA ALA A 4 0.18 -21.14 -38.85
C ALA A 4 -1.04 -20.22 -38.77
N SER A 5 -1.88 -20.41 -37.75
CA SER A 5 -2.96 -19.48 -37.43
C SER A 5 -2.35 -18.15 -37.00
N GLU A 6 -2.66 -17.07 -37.69
CA GLU A 6 -2.42 -15.73 -37.22
C GLU A 6 -3.11 -15.54 -35.85
N GLN A 7 -2.32 -15.43 -34.80
CA GLN A 7 -2.86 -14.99 -33.54
C GLN A 7 -3.27 -13.52 -33.69
N SER A 8 -4.56 -13.28 -33.68
CA SER A 8 -5.12 -11.94 -33.58
C SER A 8 -4.54 -11.25 -32.35
N ARG A 9 -3.59 -10.36 -32.53
CA ARG A 9 -3.15 -9.45 -31.49
C ARG A 9 -4.28 -8.46 -31.26
N ALA A 10 -5.02 -8.61 -30.17
CA ALA A 10 -5.91 -7.56 -29.72
C ALA A 10 -5.05 -6.33 -29.42
N SER A 11 -5.14 -5.33 -30.27
CA SER A 11 -4.51 -4.05 -30.00
C SER A 11 -5.35 -3.32 -28.96
N PHE A 12 -4.94 -3.36 -27.70
CA PHE A 12 -5.50 -2.45 -26.72
C PHE A 12 -4.98 -1.05 -27.05
N ARG A 13 -5.85 -0.18 -27.47
CA ARG A 13 -5.54 1.22 -27.60
C ARG A 13 -5.69 1.84 -26.21
N ILE A 14 -4.57 2.16 -25.58
CA ILE A 14 -4.56 3.02 -24.40
C ILE A 14 -4.86 4.42 -24.94
N THR A 15 -5.99 4.99 -24.55
CA THR A 15 -6.33 6.39 -24.86
C THR A 15 -5.92 7.24 -23.66
N ASP A 16 -5.43 8.44 -23.94
CA ASP A 16 -5.14 9.45 -22.91
C ASP A 16 -6.42 10.14 -22.40
N ASP A 17 -7.60 9.64 -22.82
CA ASP A 17 -8.88 10.19 -22.40
C ASP A 17 -9.12 9.93 -20.91
N PRO A 18 -9.71 10.90 -20.20
CA PRO A 18 -10.11 10.69 -18.79
C PRO A 18 -11.04 9.48 -18.69
N PHE A 19 -10.75 8.60 -17.75
CA PHE A 19 -11.61 7.43 -17.48
C PHE A 19 -12.05 7.44 -16.03
N MET A 20 -13.23 6.90 -15.78
CA MET A 20 -13.76 6.76 -14.45
C MET A 20 -13.19 5.51 -13.77
N ALA A 21 -12.41 5.70 -12.71
CA ALA A 21 -11.97 4.61 -11.87
C ALA A 21 -13.17 3.97 -11.17
N ARG A 22 -13.39 2.66 -11.40
CA ARG A 22 -14.54 1.93 -10.83
C ARG A 22 -14.19 1.19 -9.53
N PHE A 23 -12.91 1.03 -9.24
CA PHE A 23 -12.44 0.29 -8.07
C PHE A 23 -11.53 1.18 -7.23
N LEU A 24 -12.05 1.61 -6.11
CA LEU A 24 -11.28 2.28 -5.07
C LEU A 24 -10.98 1.27 -3.96
N ARG A 25 -9.76 1.27 -3.47
CA ARG A 25 -9.32 0.36 -2.41
C ARG A 25 -8.75 1.15 -1.24
N TRP A 26 -8.77 0.55 -0.07
CA TRP A 26 -8.20 1.08 1.17
C TRP A 26 -8.57 2.54 1.45
N PRO A 27 -9.87 2.89 1.51
CA PRO A 27 -10.26 4.23 1.90
C PRO A 27 -9.86 4.49 3.35
N SER A 28 -9.27 5.66 3.59
CA SER A 28 -8.83 6.12 4.90
C SER A 28 -9.22 7.59 5.06
N ALA A 29 -10.08 7.89 6.01
CA ALA A 29 -10.51 9.26 6.26
C ALA A 29 -9.48 10.01 7.10
N ALA A 30 -9.27 11.28 6.77
CA ALA A 30 -8.46 12.17 7.60
C ALA A 30 -9.12 12.38 8.97
N PRO A 31 -8.34 12.65 10.04
CA PRO A 31 -8.91 12.89 11.39
C PRO A 31 -9.93 14.01 11.45
N ASN A 32 -9.81 15.00 10.59
CA ASN A 32 -10.77 16.12 10.48
C ASN A 32 -12.08 15.78 9.74
N GLY A 33 -12.17 14.59 9.12
CA GLY A 33 -13.34 14.14 8.38
C GLY A 33 -13.57 14.81 7.02
N HIS A 34 -12.68 15.71 6.57
CA HIS A 34 -12.89 16.49 5.34
C HIS A 34 -12.08 15.99 4.13
N THR A 35 -11.23 15.00 4.31
CA THR A 35 -10.41 14.44 3.23
C THR A 35 -10.39 12.92 3.34
N VAL A 36 -10.43 12.24 2.22
CA VAL A 36 -10.26 10.80 2.13
C VAL A 36 -9.02 10.48 1.29
N ALA A 37 -8.19 9.56 1.79
CA ALA A 37 -7.14 8.93 1.02
C ALA A 37 -7.63 7.58 0.52
N PHE A 38 -7.31 7.22 -0.71
CA PHE A 38 -7.69 5.92 -1.28
C PHE A 38 -6.69 5.50 -2.37
N GLN A 39 -6.66 4.22 -2.66
CA GLN A 39 -5.86 3.70 -3.77
C GLN A 39 -6.72 3.53 -5.02
N ALA A 40 -6.21 4.03 -6.13
CA ALA A 40 -6.72 3.73 -7.46
C ALA A 40 -5.54 3.69 -8.45
N ILE A 41 -5.58 2.73 -9.39
CA ILE A 41 -4.61 2.63 -10.50
C ILE A 41 -3.15 2.60 -10.01
N GLY A 42 -2.89 1.85 -8.94
CA GLY A 42 -1.53 1.68 -8.42
C GLY A 42 -0.97 2.88 -7.64
N ARG A 43 -1.75 3.96 -7.44
CA ARG A 43 -1.34 5.17 -6.72
C ARG A 43 -2.33 5.51 -5.61
N ILE A 44 -1.87 6.31 -4.66
CA ILE A 44 -2.72 6.90 -3.63
C ILE A 44 -3.19 8.27 -4.08
N TRP A 45 -4.47 8.48 -3.88
CA TRP A 45 -5.18 9.72 -4.21
C TRP A 45 -5.79 10.33 -2.96
N LEU A 46 -5.85 11.64 -2.93
CA LEU A 46 -6.56 12.42 -1.91
C LEU A 46 -7.71 13.17 -2.56
N GLN A 47 -8.85 13.13 -1.90
CA GLN A 47 -10.03 13.87 -2.32
C GLN A 47 -10.64 14.60 -1.13
N SER A 48 -10.87 15.90 -1.28
CA SER A 48 -11.64 16.68 -0.32
C SER A 48 -13.13 16.35 -0.44
N LEU A 49 -13.79 16.19 0.68
CA LEU A 49 -15.22 15.86 0.72
C LEU A 49 -16.08 17.14 0.84
N PRO A 50 -17.31 17.15 0.26
CA PRO A 50 -17.94 16.06 -0.49
C PRO A 50 -17.51 15.96 -1.96
N ASP A 51 -17.12 17.05 -2.63
CA ASP A 51 -17.08 17.14 -4.09
C ASP A 51 -15.73 17.62 -4.65
N GLY A 52 -14.63 17.51 -3.88
CA GLY A 52 -13.30 17.93 -4.35
C GLY A 52 -12.76 17.03 -5.45
N GLU A 53 -11.95 17.59 -6.34
CA GLU A 53 -11.25 16.80 -7.36
C GLU A 53 -10.16 15.94 -6.72
N PRO A 54 -10.02 14.65 -7.12
CA PRO A 54 -8.95 13.80 -6.64
C PRO A 54 -7.58 14.30 -7.14
N ARG A 55 -6.59 14.31 -6.25
CA ARG A 55 -5.20 14.57 -6.61
C ARG A 55 -4.30 13.42 -6.18
N ALA A 56 -3.27 13.12 -6.94
CA ALA A 56 -2.26 12.16 -6.53
C ALA A 56 -1.52 12.64 -5.27
N LEU A 57 -1.21 11.72 -4.36
CA LEU A 57 -0.48 12.02 -3.12
C LEU A 57 1.01 12.20 -3.40
N THR A 58 1.58 11.34 -4.23
CA THR A 58 3.00 11.32 -4.61
C THR A 58 3.22 11.98 -5.97
N ALA A 59 4.46 12.42 -6.24
CA ALA A 59 4.84 12.97 -7.53
C ALA A 59 4.78 11.91 -8.64
N ASP A 60 4.69 12.37 -9.89
CA ASP A 60 4.82 11.50 -11.05
C ASP A 60 6.22 10.87 -11.07
N GLY A 61 6.29 9.61 -11.48
CA GLY A 61 7.52 8.81 -11.47
C GLY A 61 7.77 8.03 -10.18
N PHE A 62 7.16 8.41 -9.04
CA PHE A 62 7.40 7.71 -7.77
C PHE A 62 6.97 6.24 -7.81
N SER A 63 5.79 5.95 -8.35
CA SER A 63 5.28 4.57 -8.43
C SER A 63 6.02 3.71 -9.45
N GLU A 64 6.58 4.31 -10.50
CA GLU A 64 7.41 3.64 -11.50
C GLU A 64 8.73 3.15 -10.89
N GLU A 65 9.30 3.92 -9.96
CA GLU A 65 10.55 3.60 -9.29
C GLU A 65 10.36 2.68 -8.07
N ASN A 66 9.29 2.89 -7.31
CA ASN A 66 9.10 2.27 -5.99
C ASN A 66 7.95 1.24 -5.95
N GLY A 67 7.28 1.05 -7.09
CA GLY A 67 6.17 0.11 -7.23
C GLY A 67 4.81 0.67 -6.83
N PHE A 68 3.78 -0.18 -6.88
CA PHE A 68 2.41 0.21 -6.57
C PHE A 68 2.26 0.70 -5.14
N GLU A 69 1.56 1.82 -4.97
CA GLU A 69 1.22 2.39 -3.67
C GLU A 69 -0.11 1.82 -3.16
N TYR A 70 -0.21 1.53 -1.87
CA TYR A 70 -1.44 1.01 -1.27
C TYR A 70 -1.51 1.22 0.25
N ALA A 71 -2.68 0.93 0.83
CA ALA A 71 -2.95 0.95 2.27
C ALA A 71 -2.56 2.27 2.96
N PRO A 72 -3.12 3.43 2.54
CA PRO A 72 -2.82 4.69 3.20
C PRO A 72 -3.41 4.75 4.62
N ALA A 73 -2.69 5.40 5.54
CA ALA A 73 -3.11 5.64 6.91
C ALA A 73 -2.70 7.06 7.35
N TRP A 74 -3.66 7.84 7.83
CA TRP A 74 -3.43 9.17 8.34
C TRP A 74 -2.79 9.16 9.72
N SER A 75 -1.84 10.08 9.95
CA SER A 75 -1.36 10.38 11.29
C SER A 75 -2.46 11.04 12.13
N PRO A 76 -2.40 10.92 13.48
CA PRO A 76 -3.44 11.49 14.36
C PRO A 76 -3.63 12.99 14.21
N ASP A 77 -2.57 13.72 13.89
CA ASP A 77 -2.57 15.17 13.66
C ASP A 77 -3.04 15.56 12.25
N GLY A 78 -3.22 14.58 11.35
CA GLY A 78 -3.65 14.81 9.98
C GLY A 78 -2.57 15.40 9.05
N ASN A 79 -1.33 15.53 9.51
CA ASN A 79 -0.26 16.14 8.74
C ASN A 79 0.47 15.16 7.82
N TRP A 80 0.48 13.87 8.18
CA TRP A 80 1.19 12.82 7.47
C TRP A 80 0.27 11.69 7.02
N ILE A 81 0.69 11.03 5.96
CA ILE A 81 0.09 9.79 5.50
C ILE A 81 1.19 8.75 5.39
N ALA A 82 1.07 7.67 6.16
CA ALA A 82 1.85 6.46 5.97
C ALA A 82 1.20 5.61 4.89
N PHE A 83 2.00 4.96 4.07
CA PHE A 83 1.53 4.06 3.02
C PHE A 83 2.58 3.01 2.71
N THR A 84 2.18 1.99 2.00
CA THR A 84 3.06 0.89 1.61
C THR A 84 3.22 0.85 0.10
N THR A 85 4.37 0.36 -0.37
CA THR A 85 4.61 0.08 -1.78
C THR A 85 4.85 -1.40 -2.01
N TRP A 86 4.69 -1.82 -3.26
CA TRP A 86 5.11 -3.13 -3.72
C TRP A 86 5.75 -3.02 -5.11
N HIS A 87 7.02 -3.38 -5.15
CA HIS A 87 7.76 -3.55 -6.40
C HIS A 87 8.05 -5.04 -6.62
N GLU A 88 7.90 -5.51 -7.86
CA GLU A 88 7.93 -6.93 -8.18
C GLU A 88 9.31 -7.56 -7.92
N THR A 89 10.39 -6.82 -8.15
CA THR A 89 11.77 -7.27 -7.95
C THR A 89 12.36 -6.80 -6.61
N GLU A 90 12.05 -5.58 -6.18
CA GLU A 90 12.66 -4.96 -4.99
C GLU A 90 11.87 -5.25 -3.70
N GLY A 91 10.65 -5.80 -3.82
CA GLY A 91 9.75 -6.00 -2.69
C GLY A 91 9.05 -4.72 -2.25
N GLY A 92 8.43 -4.76 -1.08
CA GLY A 92 7.67 -3.64 -0.54
C GLY A 92 8.41 -2.87 0.54
N GLN A 93 8.00 -1.63 0.76
CA GLN A 93 8.50 -0.73 1.79
C GLN A 93 7.35 0.04 2.45
N LEU A 94 7.59 0.49 3.67
CA LEU A 94 6.73 1.45 4.37
C LEU A 94 7.29 2.87 4.16
N TRP A 95 6.42 3.79 3.84
CA TRP A 95 6.72 5.18 3.54
C TRP A 95 5.83 6.12 4.35
N LYS A 96 6.25 7.36 4.52
CA LYS A 96 5.39 8.48 4.91
C LYS A 96 5.59 9.68 3.99
N VAL A 97 4.56 10.49 3.85
CA VAL A 97 4.60 11.73 3.09
C VAL A 97 3.68 12.76 3.74
N LEU A 98 3.96 14.04 3.58
CA LEU A 98 3.05 15.09 4.03
C LEU A 98 1.70 14.98 3.29
N ALA A 99 0.61 15.19 4.00
CA ALA A 99 -0.72 15.21 3.39
C ALA A 99 -0.88 16.33 2.34
N SER A 100 -0.07 17.39 2.44
CA SER A 100 0.02 18.43 1.41
C SER A 100 0.73 17.96 0.14
N GLY A 101 1.38 16.81 0.14
CA GLY A 101 2.25 16.29 -0.91
C GLY A 101 3.73 16.59 -0.65
N GLY A 102 4.57 16.20 -1.57
CA GLY A 102 6.03 16.36 -1.49
C GLY A 102 6.76 15.05 -1.69
N SER A 103 8.03 15.01 -1.33
CA SER A 103 8.86 13.81 -1.46
C SER A 103 8.55 12.82 -0.34
N PRO A 104 8.16 11.58 -0.64
CA PRO A 104 7.98 10.53 0.36
C PRO A 104 9.30 10.21 1.06
N GLN A 105 9.19 9.90 2.35
CA GLN A 105 10.28 9.41 3.18
C GLN A 105 10.11 7.90 3.40
N GLN A 106 11.11 7.12 3.02
CA GLN A 106 11.13 5.68 3.31
C GLN A 106 11.37 5.47 4.81
N LEU A 107 10.56 4.61 5.42
CA LEU A 107 10.63 4.30 6.85
C LEU A 107 11.31 2.97 7.14
N THR A 108 11.27 2.02 6.21
CA THR A 108 11.87 0.68 6.40
C THR A 108 13.06 0.48 5.49
N THR A 109 14.07 -0.26 5.97
CA THR A 109 15.28 -0.57 5.20
C THR A 109 15.23 -1.99 4.60
N GLN A 110 14.45 -2.89 5.19
CA GLN A 110 14.32 -4.26 4.74
C GLN A 110 13.07 -4.42 3.86
N PRO A 111 13.20 -4.93 2.63
CA PRO A 111 12.05 -5.20 1.79
C PRO A 111 11.18 -6.32 2.37
N SER A 112 9.86 -6.11 2.36
CA SER A 112 8.89 -7.11 2.81
C SER A 112 7.52 -6.80 2.21
N GLU A 113 6.55 -7.70 2.32
CA GLU A 113 5.16 -7.39 1.98
C GLU A 113 4.52 -6.63 3.14
N TYR A 114 4.74 -5.31 3.22
CA TYR A 114 4.14 -4.45 4.23
C TYR A 114 2.70 -4.11 3.88
N THR A 115 1.79 -4.09 4.87
CA THR A 115 0.40 -3.71 4.66
C THR A 115 -0.24 -3.24 5.97
N HIS A 116 -1.40 -2.58 5.86
CA HIS A 116 -2.21 -2.11 6.99
C HIS A 116 -1.42 -1.31 8.03
N PRO A 117 -0.69 -0.26 7.63
CA PRO A 117 -0.07 0.62 8.61
C PRO A 117 -1.14 1.31 9.47
N ALA A 118 -0.86 1.49 10.76
CA ALA A 118 -1.69 2.30 11.64
C ALA A 118 -0.79 3.07 12.61
N TRP A 119 -1.05 4.37 12.75
CA TRP A 119 -0.30 5.25 13.62
C TRP A 119 -0.67 5.06 15.08
N SER A 120 0.32 5.20 15.97
CA SER A 120 0.07 5.35 17.39
C SER A 120 -0.65 6.68 17.68
N PRO A 121 -1.44 6.77 18.77
CA PRO A 121 -2.15 8.00 19.11
C PRO A 121 -1.25 9.22 19.30
N ASP A 122 -0.01 9.02 19.73
CA ASP A 122 1.01 10.06 19.88
C ASP A 122 1.76 10.43 18.59
N GLY A 123 1.52 9.68 17.51
CA GLY A 123 2.14 9.92 16.20
C GLY A 123 3.62 9.50 16.08
N HIS A 124 4.19 8.84 17.10
CA HIS A 124 5.61 8.49 17.11
C HIS A 124 5.92 7.12 16.52
N GLN A 125 4.94 6.25 16.45
CA GLN A 125 5.10 4.88 15.95
C GLN A 125 4.01 4.52 14.95
N ILE A 126 4.33 3.54 14.12
CA ILE A 126 3.41 2.93 13.17
C ILE A 126 3.46 1.42 13.39
N VAL A 127 2.33 0.81 13.73
CA VAL A 127 2.21 -0.63 13.68
C VAL A 127 1.93 -1.05 12.24
N VAL A 128 2.61 -2.07 11.77
CA VAL A 128 2.46 -2.58 10.42
C VAL A 128 2.45 -4.10 10.41
N THR A 129 1.62 -4.66 9.54
CA THR A 129 1.66 -6.09 9.23
C THR A 129 2.59 -6.32 8.06
N HIS A 130 3.48 -7.30 8.17
CA HIS A 130 4.35 -7.66 7.05
C HIS A 130 4.61 -9.17 6.98
N GLY A 131 4.92 -9.63 5.80
CA GLY A 131 5.19 -11.04 5.51
C GLY A 131 6.31 -11.21 4.50
N ASP A 132 6.84 -12.44 4.42
CA ASP A 132 7.96 -12.77 3.53
C ASP A 132 7.51 -13.02 2.07
N GLY A 133 6.28 -12.63 1.72
CA GLY A 133 5.63 -12.94 0.43
C GLY A 133 6.43 -12.54 -0.81
N SER A 134 7.39 -11.64 -0.68
CA SER A 134 8.27 -11.24 -1.79
C SER A 134 9.19 -12.35 -2.27
N ALA A 135 9.74 -13.17 -1.36
CA ALA A 135 10.64 -14.27 -1.71
C ALA A 135 9.92 -15.45 -2.37
N GLU A 136 8.61 -15.56 -2.18
CA GLU A 136 7.80 -16.68 -2.63
C GLU A 136 6.99 -16.37 -3.89
N ARG A 137 6.72 -15.12 -4.22
CA ARG A 137 5.93 -14.73 -5.40
C ARG A 137 6.55 -15.15 -6.74
N GLY A 138 7.85 -15.34 -6.82
CA GLY A 138 8.52 -15.91 -8.00
C GLY A 138 8.33 -17.41 -8.17
N ARG A 139 7.67 -18.09 -7.23
CA ARG A 139 7.51 -19.56 -7.24
C ARG A 139 6.05 -20.03 -7.44
N GLY A 140 5.14 -19.12 -7.74
CA GLY A 140 3.72 -19.40 -7.89
C GLY A 140 2.88 -18.53 -6.94
N LEU A 141 1.58 -18.82 -6.83
CA LEU A 141 0.67 -18.17 -5.89
C LEU A 141 1.09 -18.52 -4.44
N ALA A 142 2.12 -17.85 -3.96
CA ALA A 142 2.63 -18.10 -2.63
C ALA A 142 1.71 -17.48 -1.59
N TRP A 143 1.33 -18.30 -0.66
CA TRP A 143 0.60 -17.92 0.52
C TRP A 143 1.63 -17.56 1.57
N THR A 144 1.61 -16.33 2.08
CA THR A 144 2.39 -15.99 3.25
C THR A 144 1.91 -16.87 4.41
N ALA A 145 2.77 -17.79 4.85
CA ALA A 145 2.42 -18.74 5.91
C ALA A 145 2.32 -18.06 7.28
N TYR A 146 3.05 -16.97 7.46
CA TYR A 146 3.11 -16.23 8.72
C TYR A 146 3.16 -14.74 8.45
N TRP A 147 2.34 -13.99 9.18
CA TRP A 147 2.37 -12.54 9.21
C TRP A 147 3.02 -12.07 10.50
N ARG A 148 3.88 -11.08 10.41
CA ARG A 148 4.48 -10.41 11.56
C ARG A 148 3.78 -9.08 11.78
N LEU A 149 3.49 -8.78 13.04
CA LEU A 149 3.12 -7.44 13.47
C LEU A 149 4.36 -6.80 14.06
N SER A 150 4.73 -5.65 13.55
CA SER A 150 5.92 -4.92 13.99
C SER A 150 5.62 -3.46 14.20
N LEU A 151 6.37 -2.83 15.09
CA LEU A 151 6.40 -1.39 15.28
C LEU A 151 7.56 -0.80 14.47
N VAL A 152 7.29 0.31 13.80
CA VAL A 152 8.29 1.11 13.08
C VAL A 152 8.22 2.53 13.64
N SER A 153 9.36 3.13 13.93
CA SER A 153 9.40 4.55 14.32
C SER A 153 8.87 5.42 13.17
N ALA A 154 8.14 6.46 13.51
CA ALA A 154 7.72 7.45 12.53
C ALA A 154 8.91 8.17 11.86
N ASP A 155 10.09 8.15 12.47
CA ASP A 155 11.32 8.69 11.90
C ASP A 155 12.11 7.67 11.07
N GLY A 156 11.61 6.45 10.98
CA GLY A 156 12.20 5.35 10.24
C GLY A 156 13.07 4.43 11.10
N GLY A 157 13.48 3.32 10.51
CA GLY A 157 14.34 2.32 11.13
C GLY A 157 13.82 0.88 10.91
N ASP A 158 14.52 -0.08 11.48
CA ASP A 158 14.15 -1.49 11.34
C ASP A 158 12.86 -1.80 12.11
N PRO A 159 11.96 -2.59 11.51
CA PRO A 159 10.73 -3.03 12.18
C PRO A 159 11.03 -3.82 13.45
N GLN A 160 10.48 -3.39 14.58
CA GLN A 160 10.59 -4.08 15.86
C GLN A 160 9.44 -5.09 15.99
N PRO A 161 9.71 -6.40 16.02
CA PRO A 161 8.67 -7.41 16.04
C PRO A 161 7.89 -7.38 17.34
N VAL A 162 6.56 -7.40 17.24
CA VAL A 162 5.64 -7.51 18.37
C VAL A 162 5.16 -8.94 18.51
N THR A 163 4.67 -9.54 17.42
CA THR A 163 4.17 -10.91 17.43
C THR A 163 4.12 -11.47 16.01
N THR A 164 4.00 -12.79 15.94
CA THR A 164 3.79 -13.51 14.68
C THR A 164 2.42 -14.18 14.73
N VAL A 165 1.66 -14.01 13.66
CA VAL A 165 0.34 -14.63 13.48
C VAL A 165 0.43 -15.63 12.35
N GLY A 166 0.15 -16.89 12.63
CA GLY A 166 0.06 -17.93 11.61
C GLY A 166 -1.12 -17.69 10.67
N ALA A 167 -0.92 -17.87 9.37
CA ALA A 167 -2.03 -17.98 8.45
C ALA A 167 -2.79 -19.27 8.81
N SER A 168 -4.08 -19.16 9.09
CA SER A 168 -4.90 -20.35 9.38
C SER A 168 -4.91 -21.27 8.15
N SER A 169 -4.54 -22.53 8.34
CA SER A 169 -4.43 -23.57 7.31
C SER A 169 -5.78 -24.07 6.77
N GLY A 170 -6.84 -23.33 6.97
CA GLY A 170 -8.17 -23.68 6.48
C GLY A 170 -8.55 -22.87 5.26
N GLY A 171 -8.55 -23.46 4.10
CA GLY A 171 -9.10 -23.15 2.76
C GLY A 171 -9.90 -21.87 2.45
N ALA A 172 -10.12 -21.00 3.38
CA ALA A 172 -10.63 -19.67 3.18
C ALA A 172 -9.44 -18.71 3.16
N ARG A 173 -9.41 -17.77 2.25
CA ARG A 173 -8.41 -16.70 2.11
C ARG A 173 -7.97 -16.25 3.49
N SER A 174 -6.71 -16.55 3.86
CA SER A 174 -6.16 -16.15 5.15
C SER A 174 -6.34 -14.64 5.29
N GLN A 175 -7.10 -14.21 6.28
CA GLN A 175 -7.27 -12.79 6.52
C GLN A 175 -5.93 -12.25 6.98
N ILE A 176 -5.43 -11.23 6.30
CA ILE A 176 -4.25 -10.51 6.74
C ILE A 176 -4.59 -9.84 8.07
N PRO A 177 -3.83 -10.10 9.14
CA PRO A 177 -4.12 -9.49 10.43
C PRO A 177 -3.98 -7.98 10.34
N ARG A 178 -4.90 -7.27 10.99
CA ARG A 178 -4.85 -5.81 11.12
C ARG A 178 -4.65 -5.46 12.58
N ALA A 179 -3.60 -4.73 12.88
CA ALA A 179 -3.35 -4.19 14.19
C ALA A 179 -3.72 -2.71 14.22
N THR A 180 -4.26 -2.27 15.36
CA THR A 180 -4.48 -0.86 15.67
C THR A 180 -4.05 -0.63 17.10
N PHE A 181 -3.70 0.60 17.44
CA PHE A 181 -3.53 0.97 18.84
C PHE A 181 -4.90 1.06 19.51
N GLY A 182 -4.98 0.63 20.77
CA GLY A 182 -6.17 0.83 21.57
C GLY A 182 -6.36 2.29 21.98
N PRO A 183 -7.54 2.62 22.52
CA PRO A 183 -7.81 3.95 23.07
C PRO A 183 -6.98 4.22 24.31
#